data_6590fdf249c9dca1e4fbe37c2c10dbea
#
_entry.id   6590fdf249c9dca1e4fbe37c2c10dbea
#
_cell.length_a   1.000
_cell.length_b   1.000
_cell.length_c   1.000
_cell.angle_alpha   90.00
_cell.angle_beta   90.00
_cell.angle_gamma   90.00
#
_symmetry.space_group_name_H-M   'P 1'
#
loop_
_entity.id
_entity.type
_entity.pdbx_description
1 polymer ?
#
loop_
_entity_poly.entity_id
_entity_poly.type
_entity_poly.pdbx_seq_one_letter_code
_entity_poly.pdbx_strand_id
1 'polypeptide(L)'
;MSEVIKSVYFKQSEIIEGISKLYCPDGFDCDATYGNGMFWKGRSRPRFCYDIDPQFDFVTEACSMSLPNDSGSLGSVVFDPPFLTYVKKGRSHANGNAVMSKRFGGYYRYDELEDHYIHTISEAYRVLRHKGVLVFICQDIIHNHKMHCTHNNVINWAETEGFRLKDLFILAAKHRMPSPQRGQQRHARVFHSYFLVLQKWAS
;
A
#
# COMPACT_ATOMS: atom_id res chain seq x y z
N MET A 1 17.44 -15.10 -23.32
CA MET A 1 17.88 -14.42 -22.08
C MET A 1 16.63 -14.01 -21.33
N SER A 2 16.49 -14.39 -20.05
CA SER A 2 15.37 -13.95 -19.22
C SER A 2 15.48 -12.44 -19.01
N GLU A 3 14.36 -11.72 -19.15
CA GLU A 3 14.30 -10.30 -18.90
C GLU A 3 14.71 -9.99 -17.45
N VAL A 4 15.63 -9.04 -17.26
CA VAL A 4 16.08 -8.63 -15.91
C VAL A 4 15.01 -7.78 -15.27
N ILE A 5 14.50 -8.21 -14.10
CA ILE A 5 13.60 -7.45 -13.28
C ILE A 5 14.39 -6.36 -12.54
N LYS A 6 14.02 -5.11 -12.73
CA LYS A 6 14.67 -3.93 -12.13
C LYS A 6 13.95 -3.54 -10.84
N SER A 7 14.61 -2.72 -10.03
CA SER A 7 14.00 -2.17 -8.80
C SER A 7 13.33 -0.80 -9.00
N VAL A 8 13.52 -0.13 -10.14
CA VAL A 8 12.94 1.20 -10.42
C VAL A 8 12.17 1.17 -11.73
N TYR A 9 10.92 1.60 -11.67
CA TYR A 9 10.01 1.65 -12.82
C TYR A 9 9.20 2.95 -12.85
N PHE A 10 8.64 3.25 -14.01
CA PHE A 10 7.74 4.39 -14.24
C PHE A 10 6.26 3.98 -14.38
N LYS A 11 5.99 2.68 -14.35
CA LYS A 11 4.63 2.12 -14.41
C LYS A 11 4.44 1.11 -13.29
N GLN A 12 3.39 1.30 -12.52
CA GLN A 12 2.99 0.37 -11.46
C GLN A 12 2.81 -1.07 -11.96
N SER A 13 2.25 -1.20 -13.16
CA SER A 13 2.03 -2.51 -13.79
C SER A 13 3.32 -3.32 -13.96
N GLU A 14 4.44 -2.69 -14.27
CA GLU A 14 5.72 -3.37 -14.44
C GLU A 14 6.27 -3.87 -13.10
N ILE A 15 6.05 -3.12 -12.01
CA ILE A 15 6.42 -3.53 -10.65
C ILE A 15 5.62 -4.76 -10.22
N ILE A 16 4.29 -4.70 -10.38
CA ILE A 16 3.40 -5.81 -9.99
C ILE A 16 3.73 -7.07 -10.79
N GLU A 17 4.05 -6.94 -12.06
CA GLU A 17 4.50 -8.06 -12.89
C GLU A 17 5.82 -8.65 -12.39
N GLY A 18 6.79 -7.80 -12.03
CA GLY A 18 8.06 -8.23 -11.45
C GLY A 18 7.86 -8.98 -10.14
N ILE A 19 7.04 -8.43 -9.23
CA ILE A 19 6.71 -9.06 -7.95
C ILE A 19 5.98 -10.40 -8.17
N SER A 20 5.01 -10.45 -9.11
CA SER A 20 4.32 -11.68 -9.44
C SER A 20 5.27 -12.77 -9.91
N LYS A 21 6.17 -12.45 -10.84
CA LYS A 21 7.16 -13.41 -11.37
C LYS A 21 8.11 -13.95 -10.29
N LEU A 22 8.50 -13.11 -9.33
CA LEU A 22 9.48 -13.48 -8.31
C LEU A 22 8.87 -14.16 -7.08
N TYR A 23 7.67 -13.75 -6.67
CA TYR A 23 7.11 -14.10 -5.36
C TYR A 23 5.71 -14.71 -5.39
N CYS A 24 4.93 -14.43 -6.44
CA CYS A 24 3.54 -14.87 -6.56
C CYS A 24 3.26 -15.44 -7.97
N PRO A 25 3.99 -16.50 -8.41
CA PRO A 25 3.85 -17.02 -9.77
C PRO A 25 2.44 -17.55 -10.09
N ASP A 26 1.72 -18.02 -9.08
CA ASP A 26 0.35 -18.51 -9.20
C ASP A 26 -0.71 -17.39 -9.03
N GLY A 27 -0.28 -16.13 -8.94
CA GLY A 27 -1.12 -14.96 -8.68
C GLY A 27 -1.11 -14.52 -7.23
N PHE A 28 -1.86 -13.45 -6.94
CA PHE A 28 -2.00 -12.92 -5.59
C PHE A 28 -3.25 -13.48 -4.91
N ASP A 29 -3.15 -13.82 -3.62
CA ASP A 29 -4.29 -14.36 -2.87
C ASP A 29 -5.24 -13.26 -2.39
N CYS A 30 -4.71 -12.18 -1.85
CA CYS A 30 -5.51 -11.15 -1.18
C CYS A 30 -5.05 -9.74 -1.53
N ASP A 31 -6.04 -8.85 -1.74
CA ASP A 31 -5.88 -7.39 -1.68
C ASP A 31 -6.74 -6.87 -0.53
N ALA A 32 -6.11 -6.27 0.46
CA ALA A 32 -6.75 -5.75 1.66
C ALA A 32 -7.30 -4.31 1.50
N THR A 33 -7.09 -3.70 0.32
CA THR A 33 -7.44 -2.30 0.00
C THR A 33 -7.83 -2.14 -1.46
N TYR A 34 -8.74 -2.97 -1.95
CA TYR A 34 -9.05 -3.13 -3.39
C TYR A 34 -9.50 -1.83 -4.07
N GLY A 35 -10.21 -0.96 -3.36
CA GLY A 35 -10.69 0.31 -3.86
C GLY A 35 -11.51 0.19 -5.14
N ASN A 36 -11.16 0.96 -6.15
CA ASN A 36 -11.82 0.95 -7.46
C ASN A 36 -11.17 -0.03 -8.46
N GLY A 37 -10.32 -0.92 -8.03
CA GLY A 37 -9.70 -1.96 -8.86
C GLY A 37 -8.66 -1.48 -9.88
N MET A 38 -8.30 -0.20 -9.88
CA MET A 38 -7.32 0.35 -10.85
C MET A 38 -5.93 -0.25 -10.68
N PHE A 39 -5.60 -0.73 -9.49
CA PHE A 39 -4.37 -1.46 -9.20
C PHE A 39 -4.24 -2.73 -10.08
N TRP A 40 -5.37 -3.41 -10.33
CA TRP A 40 -5.46 -4.68 -11.07
C TRP A 40 -5.87 -4.53 -12.54
N LYS A 41 -5.98 -3.30 -13.04
CA LYS A 41 -6.40 -3.06 -14.43
C LYS A 41 -5.52 -3.81 -15.43
N GLY A 42 -6.17 -4.64 -16.27
CA GLY A 42 -5.49 -5.47 -17.27
C GLY A 42 -4.80 -6.71 -16.74
N ARG A 43 -5.11 -7.15 -15.50
CA ARG A 43 -4.57 -8.32 -14.82
C ARG A 43 -5.67 -9.13 -14.13
N SER A 44 -5.34 -10.38 -13.79
CA SER A 44 -6.18 -11.16 -12.88
C SER A 44 -6.18 -10.51 -11.51
N ARG A 45 -7.38 -10.32 -10.95
CA ARG A 45 -7.53 -9.85 -9.57
C ARG A 45 -7.16 -10.95 -8.57
N PRO A 46 -6.82 -10.60 -7.31
CA PRO A 46 -6.65 -11.57 -6.24
C PRO A 46 -7.91 -12.40 -5.99
N ARG A 47 -7.73 -13.55 -5.38
CA ARG A 47 -8.83 -14.43 -4.97
C ARG A 47 -9.75 -13.76 -3.97
N PHE A 48 -9.18 -13.07 -2.98
CA PHE A 48 -9.89 -12.31 -1.96
C PHE A 48 -9.64 -10.81 -2.17
N CYS A 49 -10.72 -10.06 -2.30
CA CYS A 49 -10.68 -8.61 -2.48
C CYS A 49 -11.47 -7.98 -1.34
N TYR A 50 -10.80 -7.17 -0.52
CA TYR A 50 -11.38 -6.49 0.62
C TYR A 50 -11.26 -4.97 0.50
N ASP A 51 -12.24 -4.28 1.04
CA ASP A 51 -12.21 -2.83 1.22
C ASP A 51 -13.13 -2.43 2.36
N ILE A 52 -12.86 -1.31 3.00
CA ILE A 52 -13.74 -0.75 4.04
C ILE A 52 -15.01 -0.10 3.45
N ASP A 53 -14.97 0.26 2.15
CA ASP A 53 -16.08 0.85 1.39
C ASP A 53 -16.14 0.18 -0.01
N PRO A 54 -16.68 -1.05 -0.12
CA PRO A 54 -16.70 -1.82 -1.36
C PRO A 54 -17.41 -1.10 -2.50
N GLN A 55 -16.76 -1.05 -3.66
CA GLN A 55 -17.31 -0.44 -4.87
C GLN A 55 -17.84 -1.50 -5.87
N PHE A 56 -17.70 -2.79 -5.57
CA PHE A 56 -18.11 -3.90 -6.42
C PHE A 56 -18.68 -5.04 -5.58
N ASP A 57 -19.66 -5.76 -6.10
CA ASP A 57 -20.35 -6.88 -5.41
C ASP A 57 -19.41 -8.03 -5.03
N PHE A 58 -18.29 -8.18 -5.72
CA PHE A 58 -17.30 -9.23 -5.43
C PHE A 58 -16.24 -8.79 -4.41
N VAL A 59 -16.23 -7.53 -3.98
CA VAL A 59 -15.38 -7.03 -2.91
C VAL A 59 -16.11 -7.16 -1.60
N THR A 60 -15.51 -7.84 -0.65
CA THR A 60 -16.09 -8.01 0.69
C THR A 60 -15.71 -6.83 1.58
N GLU A 61 -16.68 -6.30 2.32
CA GLU A 61 -16.40 -5.27 3.33
C GLU A 61 -15.56 -5.87 4.46
N ALA A 62 -14.36 -5.33 4.63
CA ALA A 62 -13.47 -5.70 5.72
C ALA A 62 -12.44 -4.60 6.00
N CYS A 63 -12.01 -4.52 7.26
CA CYS A 63 -10.91 -3.67 7.67
C CYS A 63 -9.59 -4.42 7.46
N SER A 64 -8.59 -3.76 6.88
CA SER A 64 -7.25 -4.35 6.68
C SER A 64 -6.56 -4.75 8.00
N MET A 65 -6.99 -4.18 9.12
CA MET A 65 -6.52 -4.54 10.47
C MET A 65 -7.24 -5.77 11.05
N SER A 66 -8.24 -6.33 10.35
CA SER A 66 -9.01 -7.49 10.81
C SER A 66 -9.64 -8.19 9.60
N LEU A 67 -8.85 -9.00 8.92
CA LEU A 67 -9.26 -9.73 7.73
C LEU A 67 -10.04 -11.00 8.11
N PRO A 68 -11.07 -11.38 7.34
CA PRO A 68 -11.89 -12.56 7.66
C PRO A 68 -11.18 -13.90 7.36
N ASN A 69 -9.92 -13.88 6.99
CA ASN A 69 -9.14 -15.07 6.67
C ASN A 69 -8.59 -15.73 7.93
N ASP A 70 -8.49 -17.06 7.91
CA ASP A 70 -7.86 -17.84 8.97
C ASP A 70 -6.35 -17.54 9.05
N SER A 71 -5.78 -17.73 10.24
CA SER A 71 -4.34 -17.58 10.46
C SER A 71 -3.56 -18.56 9.57
N GLY A 72 -2.54 -18.06 8.89
CA GLY A 72 -1.67 -18.87 8.06
C GLY A 72 -2.30 -19.41 6.77
N SER A 73 -3.44 -18.86 6.33
CA SER A 73 -4.18 -19.37 5.18
C SER A 73 -3.76 -18.77 3.82
N LEU A 74 -3.09 -17.61 3.82
CA LEU A 74 -2.75 -16.87 2.61
C LEU A 74 -1.27 -16.99 2.24
N GLY A 75 -0.97 -17.08 0.95
CA GLY A 75 0.39 -17.00 0.41
C GLY A 75 0.84 -15.57 0.11
N SER A 76 -0.11 -14.66 -0.12
CA SER A 76 0.20 -13.26 -0.40
C SER A 76 -0.91 -12.31 0.02
N VAL A 77 -0.52 -11.14 0.52
CA VAL A 77 -1.39 -10.01 0.82
C VAL A 77 -0.82 -8.76 0.15
N VAL A 78 -1.66 -8.00 -0.54
CA VAL A 78 -1.33 -6.67 -1.07
C VAL A 78 -2.04 -5.64 -0.20
N PHE A 79 -1.32 -4.58 0.16
CA PHE A 79 -1.84 -3.46 0.93
C PHE A 79 -1.37 -2.15 0.31
N ASP A 80 -2.28 -1.45 -0.36
CA ASP A 80 -2.08 -0.14 -1.01
C ASP A 80 -2.94 0.93 -0.31
N PRO A 81 -2.59 1.30 0.93
CA PRO A 81 -3.38 2.23 1.73
C PRO A 81 -3.30 3.66 1.19
N PRO A 82 -4.22 4.53 1.60
CA PRO A 82 -4.03 5.94 1.41
C PRO A 82 -2.81 6.42 2.20
N PHE A 83 -1.99 7.30 1.61
CA PHE A 83 -0.82 7.92 2.26
C PHE A 83 -0.94 9.44 2.36
N LEU A 84 -2.15 9.97 2.28
CA LEU A 84 -2.40 11.41 2.44
C LEU A 84 -2.66 11.74 3.92
N THR A 85 -2.00 12.79 4.41
CA THR A 85 -2.28 13.40 5.70
C THR A 85 -3.04 14.72 5.54
N TYR A 86 -3.57 15.28 6.64
CA TYR A 86 -4.46 16.45 6.67
C TYR A 86 -5.83 16.23 5.98
N VAL A 87 -6.27 15.00 5.84
CA VAL A 87 -7.60 14.67 5.34
C VAL A 87 -8.59 14.69 6.50
N LYS A 88 -9.53 15.63 6.49
CA LYS A 88 -10.60 15.72 7.50
C LYS A 88 -11.70 14.70 7.22
N LYS A 89 -11.98 13.81 8.18
CA LYS A 89 -13.13 12.91 8.12
C LYS A 89 -14.44 13.74 8.14
N GLY A 90 -15.40 13.41 7.30
CA GLY A 90 -16.79 13.88 7.41
C GLY A 90 -17.15 15.20 6.72
N ARG A 91 -16.31 15.77 5.87
CA ARG A 91 -16.75 16.87 5.01
C ARG A 91 -17.06 16.37 3.59
N SER A 92 -18.35 16.17 3.30
CA SER A 92 -18.85 16.13 1.91
C SER A 92 -18.69 17.54 1.34
N HIS A 93 -17.98 17.72 0.22
CA HIS A 93 -17.48 19.04 -0.10
C HIS A 93 -17.69 19.50 -1.49
N ALA A 94 -18.08 20.76 -1.50
CA ALA A 94 -18.31 21.64 -2.64
C ALA A 94 -17.01 22.09 -3.39
N ASN A 95 -15.82 21.64 -2.99
CA ASN A 95 -14.57 22.08 -3.63
C ASN A 95 -13.66 20.88 -3.90
N GLY A 96 -13.46 20.53 -5.17
CA GLY A 96 -12.46 19.61 -5.80
C GLY A 96 -11.72 18.52 -5.03
N ASN A 97 -11.54 18.68 -3.72
CA ASN A 97 -10.89 17.71 -2.84
C ASN A 97 -11.80 16.54 -2.43
N ALA A 98 -13.11 16.63 -2.69
CA ALA A 98 -14.08 15.59 -2.33
C ALA A 98 -13.87 14.31 -3.13
N VAL A 99 -13.44 14.42 -4.39
CA VAL A 99 -13.16 13.27 -5.27
C VAL A 99 -11.94 12.51 -4.77
N MET A 100 -10.91 13.23 -4.30
CA MET A 100 -9.68 12.62 -3.76
C MET A 100 -9.93 11.92 -2.43
N SER A 101 -10.65 12.55 -1.51
CA SER A 101 -10.94 11.94 -0.20
C SER A 101 -11.92 10.77 -0.29
N LYS A 102 -12.89 10.79 -1.22
CA LYS A 102 -13.76 9.64 -1.51
C LYS A 102 -13.02 8.50 -2.21
N ARG A 103 -12.02 8.82 -3.04
CA ARG A 103 -11.35 7.84 -3.88
C ARG A 103 -10.18 7.15 -3.17
N PHE A 104 -9.49 7.84 -2.27
CA PHE A 104 -8.25 7.36 -1.67
C PHE A 104 -8.28 7.33 -0.14
N GLY A 105 -9.30 7.91 0.49
CA GLY A 105 -9.28 8.08 1.94
C GLY A 105 -8.11 8.97 2.39
N GLY A 106 -7.70 8.83 3.63
CA GLY A 106 -6.53 9.51 4.19
C GLY A 106 -6.65 9.71 5.69
N TYR A 107 -5.59 10.25 6.27
CA TYR A 107 -5.45 10.48 7.69
C TYR A 107 -5.38 11.98 7.97
N TYR A 108 -5.84 12.42 9.14
CA TYR A 108 -5.64 13.80 9.52
C TYR A 108 -4.24 14.00 10.11
N ARG A 109 -3.79 13.06 10.93
CA ARG A 109 -2.51 13.09 11.63
C ARG A 109 -1.62 11.94 11.13
N TYR A 110 -0.31 12.09 11.30
CA TYR A 110 0.63 11.06 10.92
C TYR A 110 0.57 9.84 11.85
N ASP A 111 0.33 10.03 13.14
CA ASP A 111 0.18 8.93 14.11
C ASP A 111 -1.04 8.03 13.81
N GLU A 112 -2.15 8.57 13.28
CA GLU A 112 -3.27 7.75 12.80
C GLU A 112 -2.86 6.82 11.64
N LEU A 113 -1.96 7.29 10.77
CA LEU A 113 -1.38 6.49 9.70
C LEU A 113 -0.45 5.40 10.28
N GLU A 114 0.41 5.76 11.23
CA GLU A 114 1.31 4.81 11.89
C GLU A 114 0.52 3.68 12.56
N ASP A 115 -0.49 4.02 13.35
CA ASP A 115 -1.34 3.04 14.03
C ASP A 115 -2.00 2.07 13.05
N HIS A 116 -2.57 2.60 11.97
CA HIS A 116 -3.19 1.76 10.94
C HIS A 116 -2.18 0.83 10.28
N TYR A 117 -1.00 1.32 9.94
CA TYR A 117 0.04 0.55 9.26
C TYR A 117 0.58 -0.57 10.16
N ILE A 118 0.86 -0.28 11.43
CA ILE A 118 1.34 -1.25 12.41
C ILE A 118 0.31 -2.37 12.59
N HIS A 119 -0.96 -2.04 12.81
CA HIS A 119 -2.01 -3.05 13.00
C HIS A 119 -2.25 -3.89 11.73
N THR A 120 -2.19 -3.27 10.54
CA THR A 120 -2.30 -4.03 9.28
C THR A 120 -1.10 -4.95 9.05
N ILE A 121 0.11 -4.54 9.44
CA ILE A 121 1.30 -5.42 9.37
C ILE A 121 1.11 -6.64 10.28
N SER A 122 0.64 -6.44 11.52
CA SER A 122 0.37 -7.53 12.44
C SER A 122 -0.72 -8.47 11.91
N GLU A 123 -1.80 -7.93 11.37
CA GLU A 123 -2.87 -8.73 10.77
C GLU A 123 -2.39 -9.50 9.52
N ALA A 124 -1.60 -8.86 8.66
CA ALA A 124 -1.00 -9.54 7.51
C ALA A 124 -0.07 -10.68 7.97
N TYR A 125 0.69 -10.47 9.06
CA TYR A 125 1.50 -11.54 9.65
C TYR A 125 0.64 -12.70 10.14
N ARG A 126 -0.49 -12.43 10.78
CA ARG A 126 -1.43 -13.45 11.25
C ARG A 126 -1.95 -14.31 10.10
N VAL A 127 -2.48 -13.69 9.03
CA VAL A 127 -3.15 -14.41 7.93
C VAL A 127 -2.18 -15.08 6.94
N LEU A 128 -0.95 -14.58 6.81
CA LEU A 128 0.04 -15.17 5.94
C LEU A 128 0.58 -16.49 6.48
N ARG A 129 0.72 -17.48 5.60
CA ARG A 129 1.46 -18.72 5.89
C ARG A 129 2.97 -18.45 5.99
N HIS A 130 3.71 -19.40 6.52
CA HIS A 130 5.18 -19.36 6.47
C HIS A 130 5.67 -19.14 5.04
N LYS A 131 6.64 -18.24 4.85
CA LYS A 131 7.15 -17.77 3.55
C LYS A 131 6.13 -17.02 2.68
N GLY A 132 4.92 -16.80 3.16
CA GLY A 132 3.99 -15.89 2.50
C GLY A 132 4.51 -14.45 2.47
N VAL A 133 4.04 -13.66 1.52
CA VAL A 133 4.56 -12.31 1.28
C VAL A 133 3.49 -11.24 1.48
N LEU A 134 3.87 -10.16 2.14
CA LEU A 134 3.15 -8.90 2.18
C LEU A 134 3.78 -7.95 1.16
N VAL A 135 3.00 -7.50 0.20
CA VAL A 135 3.38 -6.38 -0.69
C VAL A 135 2.77 -5.11 -0.10
N PHE A 136 3.62 -4.31 0.54
CA PHE A 136 3.21 -3.09 1.21
C PHE A 136 3.59 -1.88 0.36
N ILE A 137 2.60 -1.07 -0.03
CA ILE A 137 2.82 0.15 -0.80
C ILE A 137 2.78 1.34 0.14
N CYS A 138 3.79 2.20 0.09
CA CYS A 138 3.85 3.42 0.90
C CYS A 138 4.59 4.55 0.19
N GLN A 139 4.52 5.73 0.78
CA GLN A 139 5.23 6.92 0.33
C GLN A 139 5.77 7.67 1.54
N ASP A 140 6.96 8.25 1.39
CA ASP A 140 7.48 9.20 2.38
C ASP A 140 6.63 10.47 2.40
N ILE A 141 6.41 11.01 3.58
CA ILE A 141 5.44 12.08 3.81
C ILE A 141 6.09 13.23 4.56
N ILE A 142 5.76 14.45 4.14
CA ILE A 142 6.06 15.64 4.91
C ILE A 142 4.80 16.01 5.69
N HIS A 143 4.89 15.90 7.01
CA HIS A 143 3.82 16.27 7.93
C HIS A 143 4.38 17.18 9.02
N ASN A 144 3.70 18.31 9.32
CA ASN A 144 4.17 19.33 10.26
C ASN A 144 5.63 19.77 10.02
N HIS A 145 5.96 20.04 8.75
CA HIS A 145 7.31 20.43 8.31
C HIS A 145 8.42 19.42 8.60
N LYS A 146 8.08 18.21 9.02
CA LYS A 146 9.00 17.10 9.25
C LYS A 146 8.86 16.07 8.14
N MET A 147 9.99 15.59 7.63
CA MET A 147 10.05 14.44 6.73
C MET A 147 9.92 13.16 7.54
N HIS A 148 8.94 12.34 7.19
CA HIS A 148 8.75 11.00 7.71
C HIS A 148 9.18 9.99 6.63
N CYS A 149 10.24 9.26 6.89
CA CYS A 149 10.72 8.17 6.02
C CYS A 149 9.83 6.95 6.25
N THR A 150 8.60 7.01 5.74
CA THR A 150 7.56 6.01 6.01
C THR A 150 7.99 4.61 5.56
N HIS A 151 8.69 4.49 4.42
CA HIS A 151 9.21 3.20 3.96
C HIS A 151 10.16 2.54 4.97
N ASN A 152 11.04 3.32 5.59
CA ASN A 152 11.95 2.81 6.62
C ASN A 152 11.21 2.41 7.90
N ASN A 153 10.21 3.21 8.30
CA ASN A 153 9.38 2.88 9.45
C ASN A 153 8.61 1.57 9.22
N VAL A 154 7.99 1.41 8.04
CA VAL A 154 7.30 0.17 7.66
C VAL A 154 8.23 -1.05 7.71
N ILE A 155 9.46 -0.93 7.21
CA ILE A 155 10.45 -2.02 7.28
C ILE A 155 10.72 -2.38 8.75
N ASN A 156 11.00 -1.39 9.60
CA ASN A 156 11.29 -1.63 11.01
C ASN A 156 10.09 -2.26 11.76
N TRP A 157 8.87 -1.78 11.54
CA TRP A 157 7.66 -2.35 12.12
C TRP A 157 7.44 -3.80 11.66
N ALA A 158 7.61 -4.05 10.37
CA ALA A 158 7.47 -5.39 9.81
C ALA A 158 8.55 -6.36 10.33
N GLU A 159 9.79 -5.93 10.46
CA GLU A 159 10.87 -6.75 11.03
C GLU A 159 10.61 -7.06 12.52
N THR A 160 10.07 -6.11 13.28
CA THR A 160 9.66 -6.33 14.66
C THR A 160 8.57 -7.38 14.78
N GLU A 161 7.64 -7.44 13.82
CA GLU A 161 6.56 -8.45 13.76
C GLU A 161 7.07 -9.84 13.32
N GLY A 162 8.24 -9.93 12.68
CA GLY A 162 8.85 -11.19 12.21
C GLY A 162 8.90 -11.35 10.70
N PHE A 163 8.65 -10.29 9.95
CA PHE A 163 8.93 -10.26 8.52
C PHE A 163 10.42 -10.07 8.23
N ARG A 164 10.80 -10.37 6.99
CA ARG A 164 12.10 -10.01 6.41
C ARG A 164 11.86 -9.26 5.09
N LEU A 165 12.51 -8.12 4.93
CA LEU A 165 12.51 -7.43 3.65
C LEU A 165 13.23 -8.29 2.60
N LYS A 166 12.55 -8.60 1.49
CA LYS A 166 13.08 -9.37 0.36
C LYS A 166 13.50 -8.46 -0.78
N ASP A 167 12.63 -7.53 -1.14
CA ASP A 167 12.88 -6.56 -2.19
C ASP A 167 12.19 -5.24 -1.91
N LEU A 168 12.73 -4.19 -2.52
CA LEU A 168 12.18 -2.85 -2.53
C LEU A 168 12.13 -2.36 -3.97
N PHE A 169 10.92 -2.06 -4.46
CA PHE A 169 10.74 -1.43 -5.76
C PHE A 169 10.31 0.02 -5.60
N ILE A 170 10.75 0.86 -6.55
CA ILE A 170 10.41 2.27 -6.59
C ILE A 170 9.57 2.55 -7.84
N LEU A 171 8.37 3.07 -7.63
CA LEU A 171 7.57 3.67 -8.68
C LEU A 171 7.92 5.16 -8.78
N ALA A 172 8.68 5.56 -9.79
CA ALA A 172 9.00 6.95 -10.06
C ALA A 172 7.92 7.60 -10.93
N ALA A 173 7.22 8.60 -10.41
CA ALA A 173 6.21 9.33 -11.16
C ALA A 173 6.85 10.39 -12.05
N LYS A 174 6.55 10.36 -13.35
CA LYS A 174 6.99 11.41 -14.30
C LYS A 174 6.25 12.74 -14.08
N HIS A 175 5.00 12.67 -13.64
CA HIS A 175 4.16 13.83 -13.39
C HIS A 175 3.37 13.62 -12.10
N ARG A 176 3.15 14.68 -11.34
CA ARG A 176 2.23 14.72 -10.20
C ARG A 176 1.19 15.80 -10.43
N MET A 177 0.00 15.55 -9.89
CA MET A 177 -1.02 16.60 -9.89
C MET A 177 -0.47 17.84 -9.19
N PRO A 178 -0.70 19.04 -9.75
CA PRO A 178 -0.29 20.29 -9.10
C PRO A 178 -0.94 20.36 -7.72
N SER A 179 -0.11 20.54 -6.70
CA SER A 179 -0.63 20.94 -5.39
C SER A 179 -0.81 22.46 -5.41
N PRO A 180 -1.93 23.01 -4.95
CA PRO A 180 -2.10 24.44 -4.80
C PRO A 180 -1.22 24.95 -3.65
N GLN A 181 0.10 24.95 -3.84
CA GLN A 181 1.01 25.55 -2.88
C GLN A 181 0.95 27.07 -3.04
N ARG A 182 0.41 27.71 -2.01
CA ARG A 182 0.55 29.14 -1.82
C ARG A 182 1.86 29.39 -1.08
N GLY A 183 2.88 29.95 -1.77
CA GLY A 183 4.14 30.36 -1.18
C GLY A 183 5.38 29.62 -1.70
N GLN A 184 6.54 29.91 -1.11
CA GLN A 184 7.83 29.33 -1.49
C GLN A 184 7.89 27.85 -1.09
N GLN A 185 8.38 27.01 -2.00
CA GLN A 185 8.63 25.60 -1.72
C GLN A 185 9.73 25.47 -0.67
N ARG A 186 9.45 24.73 0.43
CA ARG A 186 10.39 24.52 1.54
C ARG A 186 11.00 23.13 1.55
N HIS A 187 10.38 22.15 0.89
CA HIS A 187 10.84 20.77 0.80
C HIS A 187 10.76 20.28 -0.64
N ALA A 188 11.62 19.33 -0.98
CA ALA A 188 11.47 18.60 -2.24
C ALA A 188 10.12 17.88 -2.27
N ARG A 189 9.46 17.87 -3.42
CA ARG A 189 8.25 17.06 -3.59
C ARG A 189 8.63 15.60 -3.78
N VAL A 190 7.96 14.72 -3.08
CA VAL A 190 8.13 13.28 -3.24
C VAL A 190 7.44 12.85 -4.53
N PHE A 191 8.18 12.35 -5.52
CA PHE A 191 7.71 11.90 -6.84
C PHE A 191 7.81 10.38 -6.99
N HIS A 192 7.89 9.65 -5.89
CA HIS A 192 8.00 8.21 -5.92
C HIS A 192 7.20 7.58 -4.78
N SER A 193 6.85 6.33 -4.96
CA SER A 193 6.34 5.46 -3.91
C SER A 193 7.13 4.17 -3.89
N TYR A 194 7.06 3.47 -2.78
CA TYR A 194 7.78 2.24 -2.52
C TYR A 194 6.81 1.07 -2.53
N PHE A 195 7.27 -0.04 -3.08
CA PHE A 195 6.62 -1.35 -3.00
C PHE A 195 7.59 -2.25 -2.25
N LEU A 196 7.28 -2.51 -1.00
CA LEU A 196 8.09 -3.33 -0.11
C LEU A 196 7.58 -4.77 -0.19
N VAL A 197 8.44 -5.71 -0.52
CA VAL A 197 8.13 -7.14 -0.49
C VAL A 197 8.67 -7.70 0.81
N LEU A 198 7.78 -7.97 1.74
CA LEU A 198 8.04 -8.41 3.10
C LEU A 198 7.64 -9.88 3.23
N GLN A 199 8.57 -10.78 3.52
CA GLN A 199 8.28 -12.20 3.63
C GLN A 199 8.16 -12.61 5.09
N LYS A 200 7.05 -13.28 5.44
CA LYS A 200 6.88 -13.89 6.77
C LYS A 200 7.93 -14.96 6.99
N TRP A 201 8.73 -14.77 8.01
CA TRP A 201 9.72 -15.73 8.43
C TRP A 201 9.33 -16.26 9.79
N ALA A 202 8.98 -17.55 9.87
CA ALA A 202 8.76 -18.16 11.18
C ALA A 202 10.11 -18.25 11.88
N SER A 203 10.16 -17.82 13.14
CA SER A 203 11.23 -18.15 14.06
C SER A 203 11.20 -19.62 14.39
#